data_081625d1cb0a3a6a21bf2c1789935804
#
_entry.id   081625d1cb0a3a6a21bf2c1789935804
#
_cell.length_a   1.000
_cell.length_b   1.000
_cell.length_c   1.000
_cell.angle_alpha   90.00
_cell.angle_beta   90.00
_cell.angle_gamma   90.00
#
_symmetry.space_group_name_H-M   'P 1'
#
loop_
_entity.id
_entity.type
_entity.pdbx_description
1 polymer ?
#
loop_
_entity_poly.entity_id
_entity_poly.type
_entity_poly.pdbx_seq_one_letter_code
_entity_poly.pdbx_strand_id
1 'polypeptide(L)'
;MRTLALLICLPVLAQGANPAQSLILEAKATLDSRIQAYRAHVAAGKPRADFKWDFTLQLQRINDQLAKPQPETVKHALLVAELGYRVVGRQRLEPATFEAIRASVPAASPAWAIDPALLTELAENLSDEKTAASYLAQARVQSPVAEVRAYLLEQQFEDALEAKDEATWKAALAALETQHAASKDLATARQSLEQYRKTAVGIPAPAFKLASLENPKAEFSLESFKGKWLLIDFWATWCSYCRLELPFMHQAWDRFQDKNFEILSLSFDQKPEDIAPFRRTPATPMPWKHAFVTGAKQSPLAQAYGIVGIPKPILVDPTGKIVATDGELKGKRLVVTLEKFLGK
;
A
#
# COMPACT_ATOMS: atom_id res chain seq x y z
N MET A 1 9.82 -23.41 11.74
CA MET A 1 8.92 -24.36 12.39
C MET A 1 7.62 -23.64 12.81
N ARG A 2 6.75 -23.26 11.86
CA ARG A 2 5.41 -22.67 12.10
C ARG A 2 4.39 -23.07 11.03
N THR A 3 4.57 -24.25 10.43
CA THR A 3 3.71 -24.79 9.35
C THR A 3 2.78 -25.91 9.85
N LEU A 4 2.66 -26.12 11.15
CA LEU A 4 1.91 -27.27 11.70
C LEU A 4 0.60 -26.92 12.40
N ALA A 5 0.23 -25.63 12.52
CA ALA A 5 -0.98 -25.24 13.25
C ALA A 5 -2.25 -25.13 12.37
N LEU A 6 -2.10 -25.15 11.03
CA LEU A 6 -3.26 -25.06 10.10
C LEU A 6 -3.86 -26.43 9.71
N LEU A 7 -3.20 -27.53 10.07
CA LEU A 7 -3.61 -28.89 9.70
C LEU A 7 -4.51 -29.60 10.74
N ILE A 8 -4.76 -29.01 11.90
CA ILE A 8 -5.51 -29.67 12.98
C ILE A 8 -7.02 -29.40 12.95
N CYS A 9 -7.51 -28.43 12.15
CA CYS A 9 -8.95 -28.20 11.98
C CYS A 9 -9.57 -28.83 10.73
N LEU A 10 -8.83 -29.61 9.95
CA LEU A 10 -9.30 -30.22 8.69
C LEU A 10 -10.10 -31.54 8.82
N PRO A 11 -10.11 -32.32 9.92
CA PRO A 11 -10.86 -33.58 9.92
C PRO A 11 -12.34 -33.45 10.22
N VAL A 12 -12.87 -32.30 10.64
CA VAL A 12 -14.31 -32.13 10.93
C VAL A 12 -15.14 -31.68 9.73
N LEU A 13 -14.50 -31.25 8.64
CA LEU A 13 -15.17 -30.72 7.43
C LEU A 13 -15.37 -31.77 6.33
N ALA A 14 -14.94 -33.04 6.52
CA ALA A 14 -14.96 -34.05 5.45
C ALA A 14 -16.29 -34.79 5.27
N GLN A 15 -17.31 -34.51 6.08
CA GLN A 15 -18.64 -35.08 5.89
C GLN A 15 -19.70 -33.98 5.84
N GLY A 16 -20.00 -33.49 4.61
CA GLY A 16 -21.08 -32.53 4.35
C GLY A 16 -20.60 -31.09 4.05
N ALA A 17 -19.38 -30.88 3.59
CA ALA A 17 -18.92 -29.55 3.19
C ALA A 17 -19.81 -29.00 2.06
N ASN A 18 -20.39 -27.82 2.30
CA ASN A 18 -21.10 -27.06 1.27
C ASN A 18 -20.17 -26.87 0.06
N PRO A 19 -20.58 -27.23 -1.19
CA PRO A 19 -19.74 -27.08 -2.38
C PRO A 19 -19.15 -25.67 -2.54
N ALA A 20 -19.86 -24.63 -2.13
CA ALA A 20 -19.34 -23.25 -2.13
C ALA A 20 -18.16 -23.08 -1.17
N GLN A 21 -18.20 -23.69 0.02
CA GLN A 21 -17.08 -23.63 0.98
C GLN A 21 -15.83 -24.34 0.44
N SER A 22 -16.01 -25.49 -0.21
CA SER A 22 -14.89 -26.20 -0.85
C SER A 22 -14.23 -25.36 -1.95
N LEU A 23 -15.01 -24.71 -2.79
CA LEU A 23 -14.51 -23.80 -3.84
C LEU A 23 -13.80 -22.57 -3.26
N ILE A 24 -14.34 -21.98 -2.20
CA ILE A 24 -13.69 -20.85 -1.50
C ILE A 24 -12.32 -21.26 -0.99
N LEU A 25 -12.22 -22.42 -0.33
CA LEU A 25 -10.96 -22.91 0.23
C LEU A 25 -9.94 -23.25 -0.88
N GLU A 26 -10.38 -23.91 -1.95
CA GLU A 26 -9.52 -24.26 -3.09
C GLU A 26 -8.99 -23.00 -3.78
N ALA A 27 -9.86 -22.04 -4.07
CA ALA A 27 -9.48 -20.78 -4.73
C ALA A 27 -8.50 -19.97 -3.87
N LYS A 28 -8.79 -19.82 -2.56
CA LYS A 28 -7.91 -19.16 -1.60
C LYS A 28 -6.54 -19.83 -1.57
N ALA A 29 -6.47 -21.15 -1.41
CA ALA A 29 -5.20 -21.89 -1.37
C ALA A 29 -4.40 -21.73 -2.67
N THR A 30 -5.07 -21.73 -3.81
CA THR A 30 -4.42 -21.55 -5.13
C THR A 30 -3.84 -20.15 -5.28
N LEU A 31 -4.58 -19.10 -4.93
CA LEU A 31 -4.11 -17.72 -4.98
C LEU A 31 -2.94 -17.51 -4.01
N ASP A 32 -3.07 -17.94 -2.75
CA ASP A 32 -2.02 -17.83 -1.75
C ASP A 32 -0.73 -18.54 -2.18
N SER A 33 -0.83 -19.75 -2.70
CA SER A 33 0.32 -20.53 -3.21
C SER A 33 1.02 -19.78 -4.34
N ARG A 34 0.26 -19.18 -5.26
CA ARG A 34 0.84 -18.46 -6.40
C ARG A 34 1.50 -17.16 -5.98
N ILE A 35 0.91 -16.43 -5.03
CA ILE A 35 1.49 -15.23 -4.43
C ILE A 35 2.78 -15.57 -3.69
N GLN A 36 2.82 -16.65 -2.92
CA GLN A 36 4.02 -17.11 -2.23
C GLN A 36 5.14 -17.51 -3.22
N ALA A 37 4.79 -18.21 -4.31
CA ALA A 37 5.75 -18.55 -5.37
C ALA A 37 6.33 -17.29 -6.03
N TYR A 38 5.52 -16.26 -6.27
CA TYR A 38 6.00 -14.96 -6.76
C TYR A 38 6.94 -14.27 -5.77
N ARG A 39 6.59 -14.26 -4.49
CA ARG A 39 7.46 -13.68 -3.45
C ARG A 39 8.81 -14.40 -3.38
N ALA A 40 8.81 -15.73 -3.47
CA ALA A 40 10.03 -16.53 -3.50
C ALA A 40 10.87 -16.25 -4.77
N HIS A 41 10.22 -16.10 -5.94
CA HIS A 41 10.88 -15.73 -7.20
C HIS A 41 11.60 -14.39 -7.08
N VAL A 42 10.95 -13.37 -6.52
CA VAL A 42 11.54 -12.04 -6.30
C VAL A 42 12.65 -12.07 -5.25
N ALA A 43 12.46 -12.81 -4.15
CA ALA A 43 13.46 -12.98 -3.10
C ALA A 43 14.74 -13.69 -3.61
N ALA A 44 14.60 -14.55 -4.63
CA ALA A 44 15.73 -15.18 -5.32
C ALA A 44 16.45 -14.27 -6.32
N GLY A 45 16.10 -12.96 -6.37
CA GLY A 45 16.70 -11.98 -7.27
C GLY A 45 16.29 -12.12 -8.74
N LYS A 46 15.27 -12.92 -9.04
CA LYS A 46 14.80 -13.13 -10.42
C LYS A 46 13.96 -11.93 -10.90
N PRO A 47 14.04 -11.54 -12.18
CA PRO A 47 13.26 -10.44 -12.73
C PRO A 47 11.76 -10.69 -12.54
N ARG A 48 11.03 -9.66 -12.10
CA ARG A 48 9.56 -9.76 -11.88
C ARG A 48 8.80 -10.11 -13.16
N ALA A 49 9.30 -9.67 -14.31
CA ALA A 49 8.70 -9.93 -15.63
C ALA A 49 8.76 -11.42 -16.04
N ASP A 50 9.70 -12.18 -15.49
CA ASP A 50 9.87 -13.59 -15.82
C ASP A 50 8.89 -14.50 -15.08
N PHE A 51 8.20 -13.96 -14.06
CA PHE A 51 7.20 -14.74 -13.34
C PHE A 51 5.89 -14.82 -14.14
N LYS A 52 5.47 -16.04 -14.46
CA LYS A 52 4.24 -16.26 -15.22
C LYS A 52 3.06 -16.48 -14.25
N TRP A 53 2.12 -15.58 -14.35
CA TRP A 53 0.83 -15.66 -13.66
C TRP A 53 -0.14 -16.47 -14.54
N ASP A 54 -0.08 -17.80 -14.46
CA ASP A 54 -0.92 -18.67 -15.28
C ASP A 54 -2.03 -19.32 -14.45
N PHE A 55 -3.28 -18.98 -14.78
CA PHE A 55 -4.50 -19.51 -14.21
C PHE A 55 -5.45 -20.06 -15.29
N THR A 56 -4.92 -20.36 -16.48
CA THR A 56 -5.72 -20.80 -17.64
C THR A 56 -6.61 -22.00 -17.31
N LEU A 57 -6.06 -23.02 -16.65
CA LEU A 57 -6.81 -24.21 -16.26
C LEU A 57 -7.91 -23.90 -15.24
N GLN A 58 -7.63 -23.05 -14.26
CA GLN A 58 -8.60 -22.66 -13.23
C GLN A 58 -9.76 -21.86 -13.85
N LEU A 59 -9.43 -20.91 -14.72
CA LEU A 59 -10.43 -20.11 -15.43
C LEU A 59 -11.31 -20.99 -16.34
N GLN A 60 -10.72 -21.95 -17.06
CA GLN A 60 -11.49 -22.89 -17.87
C GLN A 60 -12.46 -23.71 -17.01
N ARG A 61 -12.01 -24.28 -15.90
CA ARG A 61 -12.85 -25.04 -14.97
C ARG A 61 -14.00 -24.21 -14.41
N ILE A 62 -13.75 -22.93 -14.06
CA ILE A 62 -14.81 -22.02 -13.60
C ILE A 62 -15.84 -21.79 -14.69
N ASN A 63 -15.41 -21.48 -15.92
CA ASN A 63 -16.32 -21.27 -17.03
C ASN A 63 -17.19 -22.51 -17.31
N ASP A 64 -16.60 -23.72 -17.27
CA ASP A 64 -17.33 -24.99 -17.44
C ASP A 64 -18.38 -25.20 -16.34
N GLN A 65 -18.13 -24.71 -15.13
CA GLN A 65 -19.10 -24.79 -14.02
C GLN A 65 -20.17 -23.71 -14.12
N LEU A 66 -19.80 -22.46 -14.46
CA LEU A 66 -20.76 -21.36 -14.64
C LEU A 66 -21.74 -21.61 -15.81
N ALA A 67 -21.35 -22.40 -16.81
CA ALA A 67 -22.18 -22.81 -17.89
C ALA A 67 -23.31 -23.77 -17.46
N LYS A 68 -23.24 -24.33 -16.25
CA LYS A 68 -24.25 -25.27 -15.71
C LYS A 68 -25.09 -24.56 -14.65
N PRO A 69 -26.34 -24.99 -14.42
CA PRO A 69 -27.12 -24.50 -13.28
C PRO A 69 -26.36 -24.73 -11.96
N GLN A 70 -26.21 -23.68 -11.17
CA GLN A 70 -25.52 -23.73 -9.89
C GLN A 70 -26.38 -23.08 -8.79
N PRO A 71 -26.28 -23.56 -7.53
CA PRO A 71 -26.78 -22.80 -6.40
C PRO A 71 -26.15 -21.42 -6.35
N GLU A 72 -26.89 -20.38 -5.96
CA GLU A 72 -26.39 -18.99 -5.94
C GLU A 72 -25.10 -18.84 -5.12
N THR A 73 -24.99 -19.53 -3.98
CA THR A 73 -23.76 -19.49 -3.15
C THR A 73 -22.53 -20.06 -3.87
N VAL A 74 -22.73 -21.10 -4.69
CA VAL A 74 -21.67 -21.71 -5.54
C VAL A 74 -21.32 -20.75 -6.67
N LYS A 75 -22.32 -20.16 -7.31
CA LYS A 75 -22.13 -19.16 -8.37
C LYS A 75 -21.35 -17.94 -7.88
N HIS A 76 -21.68 -17.42 -6.69
CA HIS A 76 -20.92 -16.33 -6.08
C HIS A 76 -19.45 -16.72 -5.86
N ALA A 77 -19.18 -17.93 -5.32
CA ALA A 77 -17.82 -18.40 -5.11
C ALA A 77 -17.03 -18.53 -6.42
N LEU A 78 -17.67 -19.03 -7.49
CA LEU A 78 -17.06 -19.13 -8.82
C LEU A 78 -16.72 -17.75 -9.40
N LEU A 79 -17.65 -16.79 -9.32
CA LEU A 79 -17.45 -15.42 -9.84
C LEU A 79 -16.33 -14.69 -9.08
N VAL A 80 -16.27 -14.82 -7.75
CA VAL A 80 -15.21 -14.20 -6.96
C VAL A 80 -13.85 -14.88 -7.22
N ALA A 81 -13.83 -16.22 -7.37
CA ALA A 81 -12.61 -16.94 -7.75
C ALA A 81 -12.10 -16.54 -9.14
N GLU A 82 -13.02 -16.39 -10.10
CA GLU A 82 -12.70 -15.88 -11.44
C GLU A 82 -12.06 -14.49 -11.37
N LEU A 83 -12.69 -13.55 -10.64
CA LEU A 83 -12.13 -12.22 -10.42
C LEU A 83 -10.73 -12.31 -9.83
N GLY A 84 -10.53 -13.09 -8.77
CA GLY A 84 -9.25 -13.28 -8.13
C GLY A 84 -8.16 -13.79 -9.08
N TYR A 85 -8.46 -14.80 -9.88
CA TYR A 85 -7.50 -15.33 -10.85
C TYR A 85 -7.15 -14.33 -11.96
N ARG A 86 -8.12 -13.52 -12.40
CA ARG A 86 -7.88 -12.48 -13.40
C ARG A 86 -7.07 -11.32 -12.84
N VAL A 87 -7.42 -10.82 -11.66
CA VAL A 87 -6.72 -9.70 -10.98
C VAL A 87 -5.28 -10.10 -10.63
N VAL A 88 -5.08 -11.21 -9.94
CA VAL A 88 -3.74 -11.71 -9.58
C VAL A 88 -2.95 -12.10 -10.83
N GLY A 89 -3.62 -12.63 -11.85
CA GLY A 89 -3.06 -12.92 -13.18
C GLY A 89 -2.71 -11.68 -14.00
N ARG A 90 -2.98 -10.47 -13.48
CA ARG A 90 -2.71 -9.18 -14.14
C ARG A 90 -3.40 -9.04 -15.50
N GLN A 91 -4.57 -9.65 -15.65
CA GLN A 91 -5.40 -9.46 -16.83
C GLN A 91 -6.09 -8.09 -16.73
N ARG A 92 -6.08 -7.34 -17.84
CA ARG A 92 -6.88 -6.12 -17.92
C ARG A 92 -8.35 -6.50 -17.97
N LEU A 93 -9.14 -5.97 -17.04
CA LEU A 93 -10.59 -6.15 -16.98
C LEU A 93 -11.28 -4.83 -17.36
N GLU A 94 -12.36 -4.94 -18.09
CA GLU A 94 -13.19 -3.78 -18.45
C GLU A 94 -14.11 -3.43 -17.26
N PRO A 95 -14.44 -2.14 -17.04
CA PRO A 95 -15.34 -1.70 -15.96
C PRO A 95 -16.68 -2.46 -15.92
N ALA A 96 -17.22 -2.82 -17.09
CA ALA A 96 -18.45 -3.61 -17.19
C ALA A 96 -18.36 -4.98 -16.51
N THR A 97 -17.16 -5.58 -16.43
CA THR A 97 -16.94 -6.86 -15.73
C THR A 97 -17.13 -6.68 -14.21
N PHE A 98 -16.61 -5.61 -13.64
CA PHE A 98 -16.76 -5.31 -12.21
C PHE A 98 -18.23 -5.01 -11.87
N GLU A 99 -18.93 -4.25 -12.71
CA GLU A 99 -20.38 -3.99 -12.56
C GLU A 99 -21.21 -5.27 -12.61
N ALA A 100 -20.91 -6.19 -13.52
CA ALA A 100 -21.59 -7.48 -13.62
C ALA A 100 -21.38 -8.37 -12.38
N ILE A 101 -20.14 -8.37 -11.84
CA ILE A 101 -19.84 -9.12 -10.61
C ILE A 101 -20.58 -8.49 -9.42
N ARG A 102 -20.52 -7.17 -9.26
CA ARG A 102 -21.26 -6.45 -8.22
C ARG A 102 -22.78 -6.74 -8.27
N ALA A 103 -23.35 -6.77 -9.46
CA ALA A 103 -24.77 -7.03 -9.63
C ALA A 103 -25.14 -8.48 -9.29
N SER A 104 -24.21 -9.41 -9.46
CA SER A 104 -24.45 -10.86 -9.26
C SER A 104 -24.05 -11.33 -7.86
N VAL A 105 -23.06 -10.74 -7.22
CA VAL A 105 -22.52 -11.17 -5.92
C VAL A 105 -22.88 -10.14 -4.86
N PRO A 106 -23.73 -10.46 -3.87
CA PRO A 106 -24.03 -9.54 -2.77
C PRO A 106 -22.79 -9.14 -1.97
N ALA A 107 -22.78 -7.91 -1.45
CA ALA A 107 -21.71 -7.42 -0.61
C ALA A 107 -21.44 -8.30 0.62
N ALA A 108 -22.49 -8.88 1.21
CA ALA A 108 -22.41 -9.80 2.34
C ALA A 108 -22.10 -11.26 1.94
N SER A 109 -21.79 -11.54 0.68
CA SER A 109 -21.49 -12.92 0.27
C SER A 109 -20.27 -13.49 1.00
N PRO A 110 -20.35 -14.73 1.54
CA PRO A 110 -19.20 -15.39 2.13
C PRO A 110 -18.10 -15.70 1.09
N ALA A 111 -18.40 -15.62 -0.20
CA ALA A 111 -17.43 -15.82 -1.28
C ALA A 111 -16.23 -14.84 -1.20
N TRP A 112 -16.42 -13.64 -0.65
CA TRP A 112 -15.36 -12.66 -0.47
C TRP A 112 -14.25 -13.13 0.49
N ALA A 113 -14.47 -14.23 1.23
CA ALA A 113 -13.42 -14.88 2.01
C ALA A 113 -12.32 -15.54 1.16
N ILE A 114 -12.51 -15.68 -0.15
CA ILE A 114 -11.44 -16.14 -1.08
C ILE A 114 -10.25 -15.20 -0.97
N ASP A 115 -10.50 -13.90 -1.14
CA ASP A 115 -9.55 -12.82 -0.87
C ASP A 115 -10.36 -11.53 -0.60
N PRO A 116 -10.39 -11.03 0.64
CA PRO A 116 -11.11 -9.81 0.97
C PRO A 116 -10.66 -8.57 0.18
N ALA A 117 -9.41 -8.54 -0.31
CA ALA A 117 -8.90 -7.44 -1.14
C ALA A 117 -9.64 -7.31 -2.49
N LEU A 118 -10.28 -8.37 -2.95
CA LEU A 118 -11.11 -8.32 -4.17
C LEU A 118 -12.36 -7.44 -4.01
N LEU A 119 -12.82 -7.19 -2.78
CA LEU A 119 -13.89 -6.21 -2.52
C LEU A 119 -13.45 -4.78 -2.79
N THR A 120 -12.26 -4.41 -2.32
CA THR A 120 -11.69 -3.07 -2.58
C THR A 120 -11.33 -2.92 -4.05
N GLU A 121 -10.70 -3.91 -4.66
CA GLU A 121 -10.41 -3.94 -6.10
C GLU A 121 -11.70 -3.77 -6.95
N LEU A 122 -12.77 -4.49 -6.59
CA LEU A 122 -14.05 -4.33 -7.26
C LEU A 122 -14.59 -2.90 -7.08
N ALA A 123 -14.58 -2.36 -5.87
CA ALA A 123 -15.13 -1.03 -5.57
C ALA A 123 -14.37 0.09 -6.29
N GLU A 124 -13.04 0.02 -6.36
CA GLU A 124 -12.18 0.99 -7.06
C GLU A 124 -12.42 1.03 -8.57
N ASN A 125 -12.96 -0.05 -9.14
CA ASN A 125 -13.23 -0.17 -10.57
C ASN A 125 -14.71 0.01 -10.93
N LEU A 126 -15.57 0.36 -9.97
CA LEU A 126 -16.96 0.76 -10.24
C LEU A 126 -17.04 2.19 -10.76
N SER A 127 -18.00 2.46 -11.63
CA SER A 127 -18.19 3.77 -12.24
C SER A 127 -18.79 4.82 -11.28
N ASP A 128 -19.50 4.39 -10.24
CA ASP A 128 -20.16 5.26 -9.26
C ASP A 128 -19.57 5.07 -7.85
N GLU A 129 -18.87 6.11 -7.36
CA GLU A 129 -18.24 6.13 -6.04
C GLU A 129 -19.23 5.91 -4.89
N LYS A 130 -20.46 6.39 -4.99
CA LYS A 130 -21.47 6.19 -3.93
C LYS A 130 -21.90 4.74 -3.85
N THR A 131 -22.08 4.10 -4.99
CA THR A 131 -22.37 2.66 -5.08
C THR A 131 -21.22 1.84 -4.52
N ALA A 132 -19.97 2.18 -4.86
CA ALA A 132 -18.78 1.54 -4.32
C ALA A 132 -18.70 1.65 -2.79
N ALA A 133 -18.83 2.87 -2.26
CA ALA A 133 -18.79 3.13 -0.82
C ALA A 133 -19.93 2.39 -0.07
N SER A 134 -21.15 2.40 -0.62
CA SER A 134 -22.30 1.68 -0.04
C SER A 134 -22.08 0.18 -0.01
N TYR A 135 -21.51 -0.39 -1.07
CA TYR A 135 -21.22 -1.81 -1.19
C TYR A 135 -20.18 -2.26 -0.15
N LEU A 136 -19.08 -1.51 0.01
CA LEU A 136 -18.06 -1.79 1.03
C LEU A 136 -18.62 -1.61 2.46
N ALA A 137 -19.43 -0.58 2.70
CA ALA A 137 -20.06 -0.37 4.00
C ALA A 137 -21.01 -1.53 4.37
N GLN A 138 -21.78 -2.03 3.42
CA GLN A 138 -22.64 -3.19 3.61
C GLN A 138 -21.83 -4.46 3.90
N ALA A 139 -20.76 -4.72 3.15
CA ALA A 139 -19.89 -5.87 3.38
C ALA A 139 -19.24 -5.84 4.78
N ARG A 140 -18.77 -4.66 5.22
CA ARG A 140 -18.13 -4.46 6.52
C ARG A 140 -19.06 -4.79 7.69
N VAL A 141 -20.35 -4.48 7.56
CA VAL A 141 -21.32 -4.69 8.63
C VAL A 141 -21.99 -6.08 8.54
N GLN A 142 -22.33 -6.52 7.34
CA GLN A 142 -23.23 -7.66 7.13
C GLN A 142 -22.52 -8.95 6.68
N SER A 143 -21.24 -8.92 6.32
CA SER A 143 -20.52 -10.14 5.97
C SER A 143 -20.58 -11.14 7.13
N PRO A 144 -20.96 -12.41 6.90
CA PRO A 144 -20.91 -13.44 7.92
C PRO A 144 -19.47 -13.84 8.29
N VAL A 145 -18.49 -13.47 7.44
CA VAL A 145 -17.08 -13.86 7.59
C VAL A 145 -16.32 -12.79 8.36
N ALA A 146 -15.83 -13.14 9.54
CA ALA A 146 -15.10 -12.21 10.41
C ALA A 146 -13.82 -11.66 9.76
N GLU A 147 -13.10 -12.46 8.97
CA GLU A 147 -11.91 -12.04 8.24
C GLU A 147 -12.21 -10.93 7.22
N VAL A 148 -13.35 -11.00 6.52
CA VAL A 148 -13.78 -9.95 5.57
C VAL A 148 -14.08 -8.64 6.32
N ARG A 149 -14.79 -8.72 7.43
CA ARG A 149 -15.10 -7.53 8.24
C ARG A 149 -13.84 -6.89 8.83
N ALA A 150 -12.91 -7.71 9.35
CA ALA A 150 -11.66 -7.22 9.91
C ALA A 150 -10.80 -6.52 8.85
N TYR A 151 -10.66 -7.12 7.67
CA TYR A 151 -9.95 -6.51 6.55
C TYR A 151 -10.54 -5.15 6.15
N LEU A 152 -11.87 -5.06 5.99
CA LEU A 152 -12.52 -3.80 5.60
C LEU A 152 -12.48 -2.73 6.71
N LEU A 153 -12.42 -3.12 7.98
CA LEU A 153 -12.18 -2.19 9.09
C LEU A 153 -10.74 -1.66 9.09
N GLU A 154 -9.78 -2.53 8.78
CA GLU A 154 -8.38 -2.13 8.65
C GLU A 154 -8.18 -1.17 7.47
N GLN A 155 -8.79 -1.45 6.31
CA GLN A 155 -8.76 -0.52 5.17
C GLN A 155 -9.39 0.83 5.53
N GLN A 156 -10.54 0.85 6.22
CA GLN A 156 -11.15 2.09 6.69
C GLN A 156 -10.23 2.84 7.66
N PHE A 157 -9.52 2.13 8.51
CA PHE A 157 -8.54 2.71 9.42
C PHE A 157 -7.39 3.37 8.65
N GLU A 158 -6.82 2.68 7.65
CA GLU A 158 -5.70 3.21 6.84
C GLU A 158 -6.12 4.46 6.04
N ASP A 159 -7.27 4.41 5.38
CA ASP A 159 -7.82 5.55 4.63
C ASP A 159 -8.03 6.77 5.52
N ALA A 160 -8.63 6.55 6.71
CA ALA A 160 -8.88 7.62 7.67
C ALA A 160 -7.58 8.17 8.29
N LEU A 161 -6.59 7.31 8.50
CA LEU A 161 -5.28 7.71 9.00
C LEU A 161 -4.54 8.60 7.98
N GLU A 162 -4.58 8.23 6.70
CA GLU A 162 -4.03 9.03 5.60
C GLU A 162 -4.78 10.36 5.44
N ALA A 163 -6.11 10.33 5.54
CA ALA A 163 -6.97 11.52 5.48
C ALA A 163 -6.88 12.41 6.74
N LYS A 164 -6.19 11.95 7.79
CA LYS A 164 -6.13 12.59 9.12
C LYS A 164 -7.51 12.75 9.79
N ASP A 165 -8.46 11.88 9.43
CA ASP A 165 -9.76 11.78 10.06
C ASP A 165 -9.65 10.99 11.37
N GLU A 166 -9.35 11.73 12.45
CA GLU A 166 -9.08 11.15 13.78
C GLU A 166 -10.30 10.41 14.35
N ALA A 167 -11.50 10.89 14.09
CA ALA A 167 -12.73 10.27 14.60
C ALA A 167 -12.93 8.89 13.93
N THR A 168 -12.77 8.82 12.62
CA THR A 168 -12.98 7.59 11.85
C THR A 168 -11.92 6.54 12.15
N TRP A 169 -10.60 6.88 12.15
CA TRP A 169 -9.59 5.87 12.42
C TRP A 169 -9.63 5.35 13.87
N LYS A 170 -9.97 6.19 14.87
CA LYS A 170 -10.16 5.75 16.24
C LYS A 170 -11.34 4.78 16.36
N ALA A 171 -12.46 5.06 15.70
CA ALA A 171 -13.62 4.18 15.69
C ALA A 171 -13.32 2.83 15.02
N ALA A 172 -12.62 2.85 13.88
CA ALA A 172 -12.22 1.63 13.18
C ALA A 172 -11.26 0.77 14.02
N LEU A 173 -10.26 1.39 14.66
CA LEU A 173 -9.33 0.69 15.54
C LEU A 173 -10.04 0.08 16.74
N ALA A 174 -10.94 0.82 17.39
CA ALA A 174 -11.72 0.32 18.53
C ALA A 174 -12.62 -0.87 18.11
N ALA A 175 -13.21 -0.83 16.92
CA ALA A 175 -13.98 -1.93 16.38
C ALA A 175 -13.10 -3.17 16.12
N LEU A 176 -11.89 -3.00 15.57
CA LEU A 176 -10.91 -4.09 15.41
C LEU A 176 -10.54 -4.68 16.78
N GLU A 177 -10.25 -3.86 17.77
CA GLU A 177 -9.88 -4.30 19.11
C GLU A 177 -10.98 -5.08 19.84
N THR A 178 -12.22 -4.66 19.67
CA THR A 178 -13.36 -5.26 20.39
C THR A 178 -13.94 -6.49 19.68
N GLN A 179 -13.96 -6.49 18.34
CA GLN A 179 -14.65 -7.51 17.55
C GLN A 179 -13.69 -8.48 16.85
N HIS A 180 -12.43 -8.09 16.66
CA HIS A 180 -11.44 -8.82 15.87
C HIS A 180 -10.06 -8.87 16.54
N ALA A 181 -10.01 -9.00 17.87
CA ALA A 181 -8.79 -8.90 18.67
C ALA A 181 -7.65 -9.86 18.26
N ALA A 182 -7.98 -11.01 17.68
CA ALA A 182 -7.00 -12.00 17.20
C ALA A 182 -6.68 -11.87 15.69
N SER A 183 -7.24 -10.88 14.98
CA SER A 183 -6.98 -10.74 13.55
C SER A 183 -5.59 -10.20 13.26
N LYS A 184 -5.03 -10.60 12.12
CA LYS A 184 -3.80 -9.99 11.58
C LYS A 184 -4.00 -8.51 11.22
N ASP A 185 -5.23 -8.13 10.86
CA ASP A 185 -5.60 -6.79 10.45
C ASP A 185 -5.50 -5.79 11.61
N LEU A 186 -5.85 -6.22 12.84
CA LEU A 186 -5.59 -5.41 14.04
C LEU A 186 -4.09 -5.20 14.26
N ALA A 187 -3.28 -6.25 14.07
CA ALA A 187 -1.83 -6.12 14.22
C ALA A 187 -1.24 -5.15 13.17
N THR A 188 -1.74 -5.21 11.94
CA THR A 188 -1.38 -4.28 10.86
C THR A 188 -1.77 -2.84 11.22
N ALA A 189 -3.02 -2.60 11.61
CA ALA A 189 -3.50 -1.27 11.99
C ALA A 189 -2.69 -0.65 13.15
N ARG A 190 -2.35 -1.45 14.16
CA ARG A 190 -1.49 -1.00 15.28
C ARG A 190 -0.08 -0.65 14.82
N GLN A 191 0.49 -1.44 13.91
CA GLN A 191 1.80 -1.17 13.33
C GLN A 191 1.77 0.13 12.51
N SER A 192 0.76 0.33 11.69
CA SER A 192 0.59 1.57 10.89
C SER A 192 0.43 2.79 11.80
N LEU A 193 -0.36 2.69 12.87
CA LEU A 193 -0.50 3.78 13.83
C LEU A 193 0.82 4.13 14.53
N GLU A 194 1.62 3.12 14.88
CA GLU A 194 2.95 3.35 15.45
C GLU A 194 3.86 4.08 14.45
N GLN A 195 3.85 3.66 13.19
CA GLN A 195 4.63 4.33 12.14
C GLN A 195 4.14 5.76 11.88
N TYR A 196 2.83 5.97 11.80
CA TYR A 196 2.23 7.29 11.65
C TYR A 196 2.67 8.26 12.75
N ARG A 197 2.68 7.80 14.01
CA ARG A 197 3.09 8.61 15.16
C ARG A 197 4.55 9.10 15.08
N LYS A 198 5.42 8.36 14.40
CA LYS A 198 6.84 8.73 14.22
C LYS A 198 7.05 9.94 13.32
N THR A 199 6.09 10.26 12.47
CA THR A 199 6.15 11.40 11.55
C THR A 199 4.87 12.24 11.60
N ALA A 200 4.15 12.20 12.72
CA ALA A 200 2.95 13.01 12.89
C ALA A 200 3.27 14.51 12.83
N VAL A 201 2.35 15.28 12.26
CA VAL A 201 2.49 16.74 12.20
C VAL A 201 2.56 17.32 13.63
N GLY A 202 3.47 18.25 13.82
CA GLY A 202 3.70 18.96 15.09
C GLY A 202 4.81 18.37 15.95
N ILE A 203 5.31 17.15 15.69
CA ILE A 203 6.43 16.57 16.43
C ILE A 203 7.78 17.00 15.85
N PRO A 204 8.86 16.99 16.63
CA PRO A 204 10.21 17.16 16.12
C PRO A 204 10.55 16.05 15.12
N ALA A 205 11.16 16.41 13.98
CA ALA A 205 11.68 15.43 13.04
C ALA A 205 12.80 14.60 13.71
N PRO A 206 12.85 13.27 13.48
CA PRO A 206 13.93 12.45 14.01
C PRO A 206 15.29 12.93 13.52
N ALA A 207 16.28 12.98 14.43
CA ALA A 207 17.63 13.38 14.09
C ALA A 207 18.31 12.39 13.15
N PHE A 208 19.13 12.89 12.24
CA PHE A 208 19.95 12.08 11.34
C PHE A 208 21.34 12.68 11.17
N LYS A 209 22.26 11.84 10.69
CA LYS A 209 23.60 12.22 10.28
C LYS A 209 24.02 11.32 9.10
N LEU A 210 24.20 11.93 7.92
CA LEU A 210 24.44 11.23 6.66
C LEU A 210 25.51 11.94 5.84
N ALA A 211 26.40 11.20 5.21
CA ALA A 211 27.35 11.76 4.27
C ALA A 211 26.67 12.32 3.03
N SER A 212 27.13 13.48 2.56
CA SER A 212 26.72 14.03 1.27
C SER A 212 27.20 13.16 0.11
N LEU A 213 26.34 12.92 -0.88
CA LEU A 213 26.75 12.21 -2.10
C LEU A 213 27.66 13.05 -3.00
N GLU A 214 27.58 14.37 -2.92
CA GLU A 214 28.42 15.29 -3.68
C GLU A 214 29.83 15.43 -3.09
N ASN A 215 29.90 15.44 -1.76
CA ASN A 215 31.14 15.58 -1.02
C ASN A 215 31.13 14.64 0.19
N PRO A 216 31.73 13.45 0.11
CA PRO A 216 31.72 12.48 1.20
C PRO A 216 32.41 12.96 2.52
N LYS A 217 33.16 14.06 2.46
CA LYS A 217 33.72 14.71 3.66
C LYS A 217 32.74 15.65 4.35
N ALA A 218 31.65 16.02 3.68
CA ALA A 218 30.58 16.83 4.25
C ALA A 218 29.44 15.92 4.75
N GLU A 219 28.81 16.29 5.84
CA GLU A 219 27.69 15.59 6.42
C GLU A 219 26.46 16.47 6.44
N PHE A 220 25.31 15.85 6.18
CA PHE A 220 24.00 16.44 6.44
C PHE A 220 23.46 15.91 7.77
N SER A 221 22.96 16.82 8.58
CA SER A 221 22.20 16.50 9.79
C SER A 221 20.95 17.38 9.82
N LEU A 222 19.97 17.06 10.64
CA LEU A 222 18.80 17.92 10.81
C LEU A 222 19.23 19.34 11.26
N GLU A 223 20.23 19.46 12.11
CA GLU A 223 20.80 20.74 12.57
C GLU A 223 21.43 21.56 11.43
N SER A 224 21.95 20.91 10.37
CA SER A 224 22.49 21.60 9.18
C SER A 224 21.43 22.41 8.41
N PHE A 225 20.17 22.11 8.64
CA PHE A 225 19.02 22.75 8.00
C PHE A 225 18.22 23.63 8.94
N LYS A 226 18.68 23.82 10.17
CA LYS A 226 18.00 24.69 11.12
C LYS A 226 17.85 26.12 10.59
N GLY A 227 16.67 26.70 10.78
CA GLY A 227 16.32 27.99 10.20
C GLY A 227 15.84 27.94 8.75
N LYS A 228 15.81 26.76 8.11
CA LYS A 228 15.33 26.56 6.75
C LYS A 228 14.11 25.64 6.71
N TRP A 229 13.27 25.79 5.73
CA TRP A 229 12.30 24.80 5.34
C TRP A 229 13.01 23.63 4.68
N LEU A 230 12.75 22.40 5.13
CA LEU A 230 13.41 21.20 4.61
C LEU A 230 12.38 20.20 4.14
N LEU A 231 12.39 19.91 2.85
CA LEU A 231 11.65 18.77 2.29
C LEU A 231 12.59 17.54 2.28
N ILE A 232 12.34 16.59 3.16
CA ILE A 232 13.01 15.29 3.17
C ILE A 232 12.21 14.38 2.24
N ASP A 233 12.88 13.75 1.27
CA ASP A 233 12.28 12.84 0.29
C ASP A 233 12.98 11.49 0.34
N PHE A 234 12.30 10.45 0.83
CA PHE A 234 12.79 9.08 0.77
C PHE A 234 12.41 8.45 -0.56
N TRP A 235 13.41 8.08 -1.35
CA TRP A 235 13.24 7.64 -2.73
C TRP A 235 14.25 6.57 -3.17
N ALA A 236 14.18 6.10 -4.40
CA ALA A 236 15.22 5.29 -5.06
C ALA A 236 15.11 5.39 -6.59
N THR A 237 16.21 5.14 -7.29
CA THR A 237 16.24 5.16 -8.77
C THR A 237 15.32 4.13 -9.41
N TRP A 238 15.17 2.96 -8.80
CA TRP A 238 14.28 1.87 -9.23
C TRP A 238 12.81 2.06 -8.86
N CYS A 239 12.48 3.07 -8.05
CA CYS A 239 11.12 3.35 -7.61
C CYS A 239 10.34 4.10 -8.68
N SER A 240 9.44 3.43 -9.39
CA SER A 240 8.63 4.04 -10.46
C SER A 240 7.74 5.17 -9.96
N TYR A 241 7.09 5.00 -8.80
CA TYR A 241 6.26 6.04 -8.20
C TYR A 241 7.07 7.27 -7.77
N CYS A 242 8.30 7.08 -7.26
CA CYS A 242 9.18 8.20 -6.93
C CYS A 242 9.54 9.01 -8.18
N ARG A 243 9.75 8.34 -9.31
CA ARG A 243 10.04 9.00 -10.58
C ARG A 243 8.87 9.82 -11.13
N LEU A 244 7.62 9.41 -10.83
CA LEU A 244 6.44 10.18 -11.19
C LEU A 244 6.31 11.48 -10.38
N GLU A 245 6.94 11.56 -9.20
CA GLU A 245 6.96 12.79 -8.38
C GLU A 245 8.00 13.81 -8.85
N LEU A 246 9.04 13.43 -9.62
CA LEU A 246 10.12 14.32 -10.03
C LEU A 246 9.65 15.63 -10.72
N PRO A 247 8.68 15.62 -11.64
CA PRO A 247 8.20 16.86 -12.23
C PRO A 247 7.66 17.87 -11.21
N PHE A 248 7.01 17.39 -10.16
CA PHE A 248 6.47 18.23 -9.09
C PHE A 248 7.57 18.70 -8.13
N MET A 249 8.57 17.84 -7.87
CA MET A 249 9.78 18.20 -7.12
C MET A 249 10.56 19.33 -7.84
N HIS A 250 10.68 19.26 -9.17
CA HIS A 250 11.29 20.33 -9.98
C HIS A 250 10.50 21.64 -9.86
N GLN A 251 9.18 21.59 -10.02
CA GLN A 251 8.34 22.78 -9.86
C GLN A 251 8.50 23.40 -8.47
N ALA A 252 8.58 22.56 -7.43
CA ALA A 252 8.82 23.02 -6.07
C ALA A 252 10.22 23.65 -5.92
N TRP A 253 11.26 23.00 -6.44
CA TRP A 253 12.62 23.51 -6.39
C TRP A 253 12.75 24.84 -7.13
N ASP A 254 12.32 24.94 -8.38
CA ASP A 254 12.42 26.14 -9.19
C ASP A 254 11.72 27.34 -8.54
N ARG A 255 10.63 27.08 -7.83
CA ARG A 255 9.82 28.14 -7.22
C ARG A 255 10.31 28.58 -5.85
N PHE A 256 10.90 27.67 -5.05
CA PHE A 256 11.16 27.92 -3.64
C PHE A 256 12.64 27.87 -3.23
N GLN A 257 13.58 27.47 -4.10
CA GLN A 257 15.01 27.38 -3.76
C GLN A 257 15.61 28.68 -3.18
N ASP A 258 15.08 29.84 -3.59
CA ASP A 258 15.52 31.15 -3.09
C ASP A 258 14.75 31.63 -1.85
N LYS A 259 13.80 30.82 -1.34
CA LYS A 259 12.93 31.15 -0.19
C LYS A 259 13.33 30.44 1.11
N ASN A 260 14.62 30.32 1.37
CA ASN A 260 15.14 29.60 2.53
C ASN A 260 14.61 28.15 2.62
N PHE A 261 14.49 27.51 1.45
CA PHE A 261 13.99 26.16 1.27
C PHE A 261 15.08 25.24 0.72
N GLU A 262 15.09 24.01 1.20
CA GLU A 262 16.01 22.97 0.76
C GLU A 262 15.25 21.65 0.52
N ILE A 263 15.72 20.87 -0.44
CA ILE A 263 15.31 19.48 -0.62
C ILE A 263 16.51 18.58 -0.28
N LEU A 264 16.26 17.56 0.54
CA LEU A 264 17.21 16.50 0.83
C LEU A 264 16.60 15.16 0.43
N SER A 265 17.02 14.62 -0.70
CA SER A 265 16.60 13.29 -1.15
C SER A 265 17.49 12.20 -0.53
N LEU A 266 16.86 11.28 0.18
CA LEU A 266 17.46 10.16 0.91
C LEU A 266 17.25 8.87 0.14
N SER A 267 18.31 8.38 -0.51
CA SER A 267 18.21 7.24 -1.41
C SER A 267 18.22 5.91 -0.66
N PHE A 268 17.30 5.03 -1.06
CA PHE A 268 17.19 3.63 -0.68
C PHE A 268 17.71 2.68 -1.79
N ASP A 269 18.55 3.17 -2.67
CA ASP A 269 19.25 2.31 -3.64
C ASP A 269 20.14 1.29 -2.93
N GLN A 270 20.54 0.25 -3.64
CA GLN A 270 21.45 -0.75 -3.08
C GLN A 270 22.89 -0.25 -3.01
N LYS A 271 23.27 0.66 -3.91
CA LYS A 271 24.61 1.20 -4.04
C LYS A 271 24.56 2.70 -4.32
N PRO A 272 25.42 3.50 -3.68
CA PRO A 272 25.45 4.95 -3.93
C PRO A 272 25.87 5.29 -5.38
N GLU A 273 26.60 4.40 -6.06
CA GLU A 273 27.05 4.59 -7.44
C GLU A 273 25.90 4.63 -8.44
N ASP A 274 24.76 4.01 -8.15
CA ASP A 274 23.58 4.00 -9.01
C ASP A 274 22.87 5.37 -9.08
N ILE A 275 23.07 6.21 -8.06
CA ILE A 275 22.33 7.46 -7.88
C ILE A 275 22.89 8.56 -8.78
N ALA A 276 24.21 8.74 -8.85
CA ALA A 276 24.83 9.85 -9.56
C ALA A 276 24.55 9.85 -11.08
N PRO A 277 24.60 8.71 -11.78
CA PRO A 277 24.21 8.65 -13.20
C PRO A 277 22.76 9.03 -13.43
N PHE A 278 21.84 8.53 -12.55
CA PHE A 278 20.42 8.83 -12.68
C PHE A 278 20.13 10.32 -12.56
N ARG A 279 20.60 10.98 -11.49
CA ARG A 279 20.31 12.40 -11.21
C ARG A 279 20.98 13.39 -12.17
N ARG A 280 21.98 12.96 -12.97
CA ARG A 280 22.66 13.80 -13.99
C ARG A 280 22.08 13.66 -15.37
N THR A 281 21.11 12.75 -15.57
CA THR A 281 20.48 12.62 -16.89
C THR A 281 19.66 13.85 -17.21
N PRO A 282 19.68 14.34 -18.48
CA PRO A 282 18.88 15.51 -18.87
C PRO A 282 17.38 15.33 -18.62
N ALA A 283 16.90 14.08 -18.64
CA ALA A 283 15.50 13.76 -18.42
C ALA A 283 15.08 13.84 -16.94
N THR A 284 16.03 13.71 -16.01
CA THR A 284 15.76 13.64 -14.56
C THR A 284 16.83 14.36 -13.73
N PRO A 285 17.20 15.63 -14.07
CA PRO A 285 18.18 16.35 -13.28
C PRO A 285 17.64 16.55 -11.86
N MET A 286 18.44 16.31 -10.84
CA MET A 286 18.06 16.52 -9.45
C MET A 286 19.09 17.42 -8.79
N PRO A 287 18.95 18.77 -8.91
CA PRO A 287 20.00 19.73 -8.54
C PRO A 287 20.14 19.98 -7.03
N TRP A 288 19.21 19.44 -6.25
CA TRP A 288 19.19 19.59 -4.79
C TRP A 288 20.12 18.60 -4.07
N LYS A 289 20.08 18.59 -2.74
CA LYS A 289 20.95 17.77 -1.89
C LYS A 289 20.54 16.30 -1.84
N HIS A 290 21.54 15.42 -1.79
CA HIS A 290 21.34 13.97 -1.74
C HIS A 290 22.24 13.31 -0.69
N ALA A 291 21.67 12.28 -0.04
CA ALA A 291 22.43 11.34 0.79
C ALA A 291 22.00 9.90 0.53
N PHE A 292 22.90 8.97 0.79
CA PHE A 292 22.65 7.55 0.70
C PHE A 292 22.30 6.97 2.07
N VAL A 293 21.27 6.14 2.14
CA VAL A 293 20.86 5.50 3.40
C VAL A 293 21.27 4.02 3.37
N THR A 294 22.40 3.73 4.02
CA THR A 294 22.88 2.34 4.14
C THR A 294 21.84 1.49 4.86
N GLY A 295 21.51 0.33 4.27
CA GLY A 295 20.48 -0.58 4.79
C GLY A 295 19.06 -0.20 4.40
N ALA A 296 18.87 0.90 3.64
CA ALA A 296 17.56 1.30 3.09
C ALA A 296 16.42 1.23 4.15
N LYS A 297 15.36 0.44 3.89
CA LYS A 297 14.22 0.26 4.82
C LYS A 297 14.59 -0.33 6.18
N GLN A 298 15.68 -1.10 6.28
CA GLN A 298 16.14 -1.72 7.52
C GLN A 298 17.04 -0.79 8.34
N SER A 299 17.39 0.37 7.82
CA SER A 299 18.25 1.34 8.52
C SER A 299 17.58 1.90 9.78
N PRO A 300 18.35 2.26 10.81
CA PRO A 300 17.82 2.97 11.98
C PRO A 300 17.07 4.26 11.60
N LEU A 301 17.53 4.94 10.56
CA LEU A 301 16.87 6.15 10.05
C LEU A 301 15.47 5.85 9.51
N ALA A 302 15.34 4.84 8.64
CA ALA A 302 14.05 4.44 8.11
C ALA A 302 13.07 4.04 9.23
N GLN A 303 13.57 3.34 10.25
CA GLN A 303 12.78 2.97 11.42
C GLN A 303 12.34 4.19 12.24
N ALA A 304 13.24 5.16 12.46
CA ALA A 304 12.94 6.39 13.20
C ALA A 304 11.88 7.24 12.49
N TYR A 305 11.94 7.30 11.15
CA TYR A 305 10.95 8.00 10.32
C TYR A 305 9.73 7.14 9.95
N GLY A 306 9.62 5.92 10.45
CA GLY A 306 8.48 5.05 10.17
C GLY A 306 8.31 4.71 8.69
N ILE A 307 9.40 4.55 7.93
CA ILE A 307 9.34 4.35 6.48
C ILE A 307 8.99 2.90 6.15
N VAL A 308 7.77 2.66 5.75
CA VAL A 308 7.29 1.36 5.27
C VAL A 308 7.30 1.24 3.75
N GLY A 309 7.28 2.36 3.03
CA GLY A 309 7.30 2.45 1.57
C GLY A 309 7.88 3.77 1.09
N ILE A 310 8.19 3.86 -0.20
CA ILE A 310 8.64 5.07 -0.90
C ILE A 310 7.78 5.28 -2.16
N PRO A 311 7.53 6.56 -2.57
CA PRO A 311 8.04 7.81 -2.03
C PRO A 311 7.40 8.18 -0.67
N LYS A 312 8.21 8.72 0.25
CA LYS A 312 7.73 9.26 1.53
C LYS A 312 8.31 10.66 1.73
N PRO A 313 7.60 11.70 1.29
CA PRO A 313 7.99 13.08 1.51
C PRO A 313 7.57 13.57 2.89
N ILE A 314 8.42 14.39 3.53
CA ILE A 314 8.18 14.98 4.85
C ILE A 314 8.68 16.43 4.81
N LEU A 315 7.80 17.39 5.15
CA LEU A 315 8.18 18.80 5.26
C LEU A 315 8.44 19.16 6.72
N VAL A 316 9.63 19.69 6.95
CA VAL A 316 10.11 20.15 8.26
C VAL A 316 10.23 21.67 8.25
N ASP A 317 9.73 22.31 9.27
CA ASP A 317 9.79 23.77 9.44
C ASP A 317 11.19 24.25 9.92
N PRO A 318 11.48 25.56 9.90
CA PRO A 318 12.75 26.11 10.37
C PRO A 318 13.09 25.80 11.83
N THR A 319 12.13 25.37 12.64
CA THR A 319 12.36 24.96 14.04
C THR A 319 12.70 23.48 14.19
N GLY A 320 12.59 22.70 13.12
CA GLY A 320 12.85 21.25 13.10
C GLY A 320 11.61 20.40 13.35
N LYS A 321 10.39 20.96 13.28
CA LYS A 321 9.12 20.21 13.43
C LYS A 321 8.56 19.79 12.10
N ILE A 322 7.96 18.62 12.06
CA ILE A 322 7.20 18.13 10.90
C ILE A 322 5.90 18.92 10.77
N VAL A 323 5.61 19.46 9.59
CA VAL A 323 4.41 20.26 9.33
C VAL A 323 3.51 19.68 8.24
N ALA A 324 4.04 18.81 7.39
CA ALA A 324 3.26 18.06 6.38
C ALA A 324 3.96 16.75 6.04
N THR A 325 3.18 15.74 5.64
CA THR A 325 3.68 14.41 5.21
C THR A 325 2.79 13.82 4.13
N ASP A 326 3.31 12.78 3.46
CA ASP A 326 2.55 11.90 2.56
C ASP A 326 1.76 12.62 1.46
N GLY A 327 0.47 12.34 1.39
CA GLY A 327 -0.40 12.80 0.33
C GLY A 327 -0.48 14.32 0.16
N GLU A 328 -0.20 15.11 1.20
CA GLU A 328 -0.13 16.58 1.09
C GLU A 328 1.10 17.06 0.29
N LEU A 329 2.12 16.22 0.20
CA LEU A 329 3.40 16.51 -0.44
C LEU A 329 3.63 15.72 -1.74
N LYS A 330 2.59 15.15 -2.35
CA LYS A 330 2.66 14.37 -3.59
C LYS A 330 1.90 15.03 -4.73
N GLY A 331 2.43 14.87 -5.95
CA GLY A 331 1.82 15.39 -7.14
C GLY A 331 1.61 16.91 -7.08
N LYS A 332 0.50 17.37 -7.65
CA LYS A 332 0.13 18.79 -7.67
C LYS A 332 -0.03 19.42 -6.28
N ARG A 333 -0.29 18.61 -5.24
CA ARG A 333 -0.46 19.09 -3.87
C ARG A 333 0.84 19.59 -3.26
N LEU A 334 2.01 19.09 -3.70
CA LEU A 334 3.30 19.51 -3.19
C LEU A 334 3.48 21.03 -3.24
N VAL A 335 3.33 21.61 -4.43
CA VAL A 335 3.52 23.07 -4.62
C VAL A 335 2.48 23.85 -3.81
N VAL A 336 1.22 23.42 -3.81
CA VAL A 336 0.13 24.07 -3.05
C VAL A 336 0.43 24.06 -1.55
N THR A 337 0.92 22.94 -1.04
CA THR A 337 1.29 22.82 0.37
C THR A 337 2.50 23.71 0.72
N LEU A 338 3.52 23.75 -0.14
CA LEU A 338 4.65 24.65 0.06
C LEU A 338 4.25 26.13 0.03
N GLU A 339 3.34 26.52 -0.88
CA GLU A 339 2.78 27.89 -0.90
C GLU A 339 2.11 28.28 0.42
N LYS A 340 1.40 27.35 1.04
CA LYS A 340 0.73 27.57 2.33
C LYS A 340 1.72 27.92 3.44
N PHE A 341 2.92 27.31 3.42
CA PHE A 341 3.90 27.47 4.49
C PHE A 341 4.99 28.52 4.17
N LEU A 342 5.44 28.60 2.92
CA LEU A 342 6.54 29.46 2.49
C LEU A 342 6.08 30.80 1.87
N GLY A 343 4.78 30.92 1.62
CA GLY A 343 4.19 32.04 0.89
C GLY A 343 4.32 31.90 -0.65
N LYS A 344 3.54 32.68 -1.37
CA LYS A 344 3.53 32.68 -2.83
C LYS A 344 4.81 33.23 -3.44
#